data_4ac60a46af4111bfa06e401a34bd5c29
#
_entry.id   4ac60a46af4111bfa06e401a34bd5c29
#
_cell.length_a   1.000
_cell.length_b   1.000
_cell.length_c   1.000
_cell.angle_alpha   90.00
_cell.angle_beta   90.00
_cell.angle_gamma   90.00
#
_symmetry.space_group_name_H-M   'P 1'
#
loop_
_entity.id
_entity.type
_entity.pdbx_description
1 polymer ?
#
loop_
_entity_poly.entity_id
_entity_poly.type
_entity_poly.pdbx_seq_one_letter_code
_entity_poly.pdbx_strand_id
1 'polypeptide(L)'
;MTEGAGAASLAALLADPDRFAGKRVGVVLSGANIDLRLLSSVIMRGLARTGRLCRLVIDVPDTPGALGRLTAEVGRAGGNIVDLWHHREFGIHSARVTEIELLIETRDDASAASLRAHLEAEGYEVDDMPRRMEHRDVIERDSGGSA
;
A
#
# COMPACT_ATOMS: atom_id res chain seq x y z
N MET A 1 23.83 3.65 -7.96
CA MET A 1 22.60 4.28 -7.48
C MET A 1 22.69 5.75 -7.85
N THR A 2 21.62 6.38 -8.34
CA THR A 2 21.65 7.80 -8.73
C THR A 2 20.60 8.56 -7.92
N GLU A 3 20.85 9.84 -7.59
CA GLU A 3 19.87 10.71 -6.96
C GLU A 3 18.82 11.22 -7.94
N GLY A 4 17.74 11.87 -7.42
CA GLY A 4 16.62 12.32 -8.24
C GLY A 4 17.03 13.26 -9.39
N ALA A 5 17.93 14.21 -9.13
CA ALA A 5 18.45 15.12 -10.16
C ALA A 5 19.23 14.35 -11.25
N GLY A 6 20.05 13.39 -10.85
CA GLY A 6 20.81 12.55 -11.79
C GLY A 6 19.95 11.57 -12.59
N ALA A 7 18.73 11.26 -12.14
CA ALA A 7 17.78 10.41 -12.85
C ALA A 7 16.81 11.18 -13.76
N ALA A 8 16.84 12.52 -13.77
CA ALA A 8 15.87 13.36 -14.47
C ALA A 8 15.83 13.08 -15.99
N SER A 9 16.97 12.85 -16.60
CA SER A 9 17.07 12.55 -18.03
C SER A 9 16.41 11.20 -18.38
N LEU A 10 16.57 10.18 -17.54
CA LEU A 10 15.89 8.90 -17.71
C LEU A 10 14.38 9.05 -17.44
N ALA A 11 13.99 9.82 -16.43
CA ALA A 11 12.59 10.09 -16.15
C ALA A 11 11.87 10.78 -17.32
N ALA A 12 12.51 11.76 -17.97
CA ALA A 12 11.96 12.41 -19.16
C ALA A 12 11.78 11.42 -20.34
N LEU A 13 12.71 10.51 -20.54
CA LEU A 13 12.62 9.46 -21.57
C LEU A 13 11.43 8.52 -21.31
N LEU A 14 11.22 8.12 -20.05
CA LEU A 14 10.14 7.22 -19.64
C LEU A 14 8.77 7.90 -19.63
N ALA A 15 8.72 9.22 -19.39
CA ALA A 15 7.48 9.99 -19.34
C ALA A 15 6.88 10.27 -20.73
N ASP A 16 7.74 10.36 -21.77
CA ASP A 16 7.30 10.67 -23.15
C ASP A 16 8.10 9.81 -24.13
N PRO A 17 7.87 8.48 -24.17
CA PRO A 17 8.62 7.55 -25.00
C PRO A 17 8.43 7.81 -26.51
N ASP A 18 7.27 8.32 -26.94
CA ASP A 18 6.94 8.56 -28.34
C ASP A 18 7.82 9.68 -28.93
N ARG A 19 8.15 10.68 -28.14
CA ARG A 19 9.05 11.77 -28.54
C ARG A 19 10.44 11.26 -28.94
N PHE A 20 10.86 10.14 -28.40
CA PHE A 20 12.17 9.55 -28.58
C PHE A 20 12.16 8.30 -29.48
N ALA A 21 10.98 7.86 -29.92
CA ALA A 21 10.82 6.68 -30.77
C ALA A 21 11.67 6.77 -32.03
N GLY A 22 12.40 5.70 -32.35
CA GLY A 22 13.30 5.61 -33.50
C GLY A 22 14.60 6.45 -33.41
N LYS A 23 14.84 7.16 -32.30
CA LYS A 23 16.03 7.98 -32.07
C LYS A 23 17.10 7.22 -31.25
N ARG A 24 18.35 7.54 -31.47
CA ARG A 24 19.44 7.15 -30.56
C ARG A 24 19.57 8.22 -29.48
N VAL A 25 19.26 7.88 -28.25
CA VAL A 25 19.24 8.81 -27.12
C VAL A 25 20.34 8.46 -26.13
N GLY A 26 21.25 9.40 -25.87
CA GLY A 26 22.21 9.29 -24.79
C GLY A 26 21.64 9.87 -23.50
N VAL A 27 21.72 9.12 -22.42
CA VAL A 27 21.25 9.53 -21.09
C VAL A 27 22.44 9.58 -20.13
N VAL A 28 22.64 10.72 -19.48
CA VAL A 28 23.65 10.85 -18.43
C VAL A 28 22.99 10.61 -17.09
N LEU A 29 23.44 9.57 -16.39
CA LEU A 29 23.04 9.29 -15.01
C LEU A 29 24.18 9.73 -14.09
N SER A 30 23.94 10.68 -13.23
CA SER A 30 24.93 11.27 -12.34
C SER A 30 24.37 11.42 -10.92
N GLY A 31 25.27 11.69 -9.95
CA GLY A 31 24.94 11.88 -8.55
C GLY A 31 24.59 10.57 -7.82
N ALA A 32 25.02 10.49 -6.58
CA ALA A 32 24.75 9.37 -5.67
C ALA A 32 24.41 9.82 -4.26
N ASN A 33 24.30 11.13 -4.03
CA ASN A 33 24.02 11.72 -2.72
C ASN A 33 22.52 11.80 -2.46
N ILE A 34 21.85 10.63 -2.43
CA ILE A 34 20.44 10.57 -2.07
C ILE A 34 20.29 10.42 -0.55
N ASP A 35 19.39 11.20 0.03
CA ASP A 35 18.98 11.02 1.41
C ASP A 35 18.34 9.65 1.62
N LEU A 36 18.74 8.92 2.68
CA LEU A 36 18.28 7.55 2.93
C LEU A 36 16.77 7.46 3.18
N ARG A 37 16.15 8.49 3.76
CA ARG A 37 14.69 8.53 3.97
C ARG A 37 13.96 8.70 2.65
N LEU A 38 14.48 9.56 1.77
CA LEU A 38 13.94 9.73 0.43
C LEU A 38 14.08 8.44 -0.39
N LEU A 39 15.25 7.80 -0.33
CA LEU A 39 15.48 6.51 -1.00
C LEU A 39 14.49 5.44 -0.51
N SER A 40 14.33 5.31 0.81
CA SER A 40 13.35 4.38 1.40
C SER A 40 11.94 4.66 0.88
N SER A 41 11.51 5.93 0.88
CA SER A 41 10.19 6.33 0.38
C SER A 41 10.00 5.99 -1.11
N VAL A 42 11.03 6.19 -1.94
CA VAL A 42 10.98 5.84 -3.38
C VAL A 42 10.88 4.33 -3.57
N ILE A 43 11.66 3.55 -2.82
CA ILE A 43 11.61 2.08 -2.86
C ILE A 43 10.22 1.59 -2.46
N MET A 44 9.68 2.05 -1.34
CA MET A 44 8.35 1.65 -0.85
C MET A 44 7.25 1.97 -1.86
N ARG A 45 7.29 3.17 -2.47
CA ARG A 45 6.33 3.54 -3.54
C ARG A 45 6.50 2.66 -4.78
N GLY A 46 7.72 2.29 -5.13
CA GLY A 46 8.01 1.38 -6.24
C GLY A 46 7.41 -0.01 -6.00
N LEU A 47 7.59 -0.55 -4.80
CA LEU A 47 7.02 -1.84 -4.39
C LEU A 47 5.49 -1.81 -4.40
N ALA A 48 4.89 -0.74 -3.86
CA ALA A 48 3.43 -0.57 -3.88
C ALA A 48 2.87 -0.47 -5.31
N ARG A 49 3.52 0.29 -6.22
CA ARG A 49 3.08 0.44 -7.61
C ARG A 49 3.16 -0.84 -8.44
N THR A 50 3.97 -1.80 -8.04
CA THR A 50 4.15 -3.09 -8.73
C THR A 50 3.42 -4.22 -8.02
N GLY A 51 2.53 -3.91 -7.06
CA GLY A 51 1.81 -4.88 -6.25
C GLY A 51 2.71 -5.79 -5.40
N ARG A 52 3.98 -5.45 -5.25
CA ARG A 52 4.92 -6.21 -4.41
C ARG A 52 4.80 -5.87 -2.93
N LEU A 53 4.08 -4.82 -2.63
CA LEU A 53 3.70 -4.44 -1.28
C LEU A 53 2.28 -3.91 -1.33
N CYS A 54 1.36 -4.58 -0.67
CA CYS A 54 -0.02 -4.16 -0.53
C CYS A 54 -0.37 -3.94 0.94
N ARG A 55 -1.29 -3.01 1.15
CA ARG A 55 -1.86 -2.71 2.46
C ARG A 55 -3.33 -3.11 2.43
N LEU A 56 -3.74 -3.92 3.38
CA LEU A 56 -5.13 -4.36 3.52
C LEU A 56 -5.64 -4.03 4.92
N VAL A 57 -6.88 -3.62 5.01
CA VAL A 57 -7.60 -3.38 6.25
C VAL A 57 -8.75 -4.37 6.32
N ILE A 58 -8.82 -5.12 7.41
CA ILE A 58 -9.71 -6.26 7.51
C ILE A 58 -10.43 -6.23 8.85
N ASP A 59 -11.74 -6.27 8.82
CA ASP A 59 -12.57 -6.40 9.99
C ASP A 59 -12.64 -7.86 10.44
N VAL A 60 -12.31 -8.12 11.70
CA VAL A 60 -12.38 -9.45 12.30
C VAL A 60 -13.16 -9.42 13.62
N PRO A 61 -13.84 -10.51 14.00
CA PRO A 61 -14.44 -10.63 15.33
C PRO A 61 -13.38 -10.50 16.42
N ASP A 62 -13.61 -9.67 17.46
CA ASP A 62 -12.70 -9.57 18.60
C ASP A 62 -12.86 -10.79 19.53
N THR A 63 -12.42 -11.94 19.03
CA THR A 63 -12.48 -13.22 19.71
C THR A 63 -11.13 -13.92 19.71
N PRO A 64 -10.81 -14.74 20.72
CA PRO A 64 -9.59 -15.51 20.74
C PRO A 64 -9.38 -16.34 19.48
N GLY A 65 -8.19 -16.23 18.89
CA GLY A 65 -7.81 -16.96 17.68
C GLY A 65 -8.24 -16.34 16.35
N ALA A 66 -9.06 -15.25 16.33
CA ALA A 66 -9.47 -14.61 15.07
C ALA A 66 -8.29 -14.09 14.26
N LEU A 67 -7.35 -13.38 14.89
CA LEU A 67 -6.12 -12.93 14.26
C LEU A 67 -5.28 -14.10 13.72
N GLY A 68 -5.18 -15.19 14.48
CA GLY A 68 -4.42 -16.38 14.06
C GLY A 68 -5.02 -17.03 12.81
N ARG A 69 -6.34 -17.07 12.67
CA ARG A 69 -7.01 -17.54 11.46
C ARG A 69 -6.72 -16.63 10.28
N LEU A 70 -6.90 -15.32 10.43
CA LEU A 70 -6.61 -14.33 9.38
C LEU A 70 -5.17 -14.47 8.86
N THR A 71 -4.19 -14.47 9.75
CA THR A 71 -2.77 -14.55 9.35
C THR A 71 -2.44 -15.88 8.68
N ALA A 72 -3.10 -16.98 9.06
CA ALA A 72 -2.96 -18.27 8.40
C ALA A 72 -3.52 -18.23 6.95
N GLU A 73 -4.66 -17.56 6.72
CA GLU A 73 -5.22 -17.39 5.36
C GLU A 73 -4.32 -16.54 4.47
N VAL A 74 -3.75 -15.45 5.01
CA VAL A 74 -2.74 -14.65 4.28
C VAL A 74 -1.57 -15.51 3.83
N GLY A 75 -1.04 -16.34 4.74
CA GLY A 75 0.06 -17.26 4.42
C GLY A 75 -0.31 -18.32 3.36
N ARG A 76 -1.53 -18.89 3.43
CA ARG A 76 -2.03 -19.86 2.42
C ARG A 76 -2.16 -19.22 1.03
N ALA A 77 -2.57 -17.96 0.97
CA ALA A 77 -2.64 -17.19 -0.27
C ALA A 77 -1.27 -16.72 -0.80
N GLY A 78 -0.17 -17.06 -0.10
CA GLY A 78 1.19 -16.72 -0.51
C GLY A 78 1.64 -15.31 -0.16
N GLY A 79 0.92 -14.61 0.73
CA GLY A 79 1.32 -13.32 1.28
C GLY A 79 2.33 -13.47 2.43
N ASN A 80 3.34 -12.61 2.46
CA ASN A 80 4.28 -12.50 3.57
C ASN A 80 3.98 -11.23 4.36
N ILE A 81 3.55 -11.37 5.62
CA ILE A 81 3.20 -10.23 6.48
C ILE A 81 4.48 -9.52 6.90
N VAL A 82 4.62 -8.27 6.48
CA VAL A 82 5.74 -7.37 6.82
C VAL A 82 5.47 -6.64 8.12
N ASP A 83 4.22 -6.17 8.29
CA ASP A 83 3.80 -5.44 9.48
C ASP A 83 2.30 -5.66 9.74
N LEU A 84 1.89 -5.48 11.02
CA LEU A 84 0.53 -5.69 11.46
C LEU A 84 0.18 -4.68 12.55
N TRP A 85 -0.95 -4.01 12.39
CA TRP A 85 -1.53 -3.12 13.40
C TRP A 85 -2.91 -3.63 13.80
N HIS A 86 -3.15 -3.72 15.10
CA HIS A 86 -4.40 -4.19 15.69
C HIS A 86 -5.10 -3.02 16.39
N HIS A 87 -6.17 -2.52 15.80
CA HIS A 87 -6.89 -1.34 16.26
C HIS A 87 -8.13 -1.73 17.07
N ARG A 88 -7.95 -1.92 18.39
CA ARG A 88 -9.04 -2.32 19.32
C ARG A 88 -9.91 -1.18 19.83
N GLU A 89 -9.31 0.00 20.01
CA GLU A 89 -9.91 1.03 20.88
C GLU A 89 -10.80 2.05 20.15
N PHE A 90 -10.84 2.03 18.82
CA PHE A 90 -11.41 3.12 18.04
C PHE A 90 -12.31 2.69 16.88
N GLY A 91 -12.75 1.45 16.85
CA GLY A 91 -13.65 0.96 15.81
C GLY A 91 -15.00 1.67 15.89
N ILE A 92 -15.46 2.22 14.76
CA ILE A 92 -16.80 2.80 14.60
C ILE A 92 -17.86 1.69 14.67
N HIS A 93 -17.42 0.43 14.60
CA HIS A 93 -18.25 -0.76 14.63
C HIS A 93 -18.46 -1.30 16.05
N SER A 94 -19.47 -2.14 16.20
CA SER A 94 -19.89 -2.71 17.48
C SER A 94 -18.70 -3.26 18.28
N ALA A 95 -18.78 -3.27 19.61
CA ALA A 95 -17.79 -3.77 20.56
C ALA A 95 -17.32 -5.24 20.32
N ARG A 96 -17.72 -5.87 19.23
CA ARG A 96 -17.44 -7.27 18.86
C ARG A 96 -16.55 -7.42 17.63
N VAL A 97 -16.17 -6.31 16.96
CA VAL A 97 -15.36 -6.31 15.74
C VAL A 97 -14.16 -5.41 15.95
N THR A 98 -13.01 -5.85 15.48
CA THR A 98 -11.76 -5.10 15.54
C THR A 98 -11.15 -5.00 14.15
N GLU A 99 -10.51 -3.88 13.87
CA GLU A 99 -9.85 -3.60 12.60
C GLU A 99 -8.39 -4.07 12.67
N ILE A 100 -7.98 -4.90 11.72
CA ILE A 100 -6.61 -5.35 11.53
C ILE A 100 -6.08 -4.73 10.24
N GLU A 101 -5.03 -3.94 10.36
CA GLU A 101 -4.30 -3.41 9.22
C GLU A 101 -3.06 -4.26 8.97
N LEU A 102 -2.90 -4.75 7.76
CA LEU A 102 -1.78 -5.59 7.33
C LEU A 102 -0.98 -4.91 6.23
N LEU A 103 0.34 -4.90 6.36
CA LEU A 103 1.28 -4.63 5.28
C LEU A 103 1.83 -5.96 4.80
N ILE A 104 1.57 -6.31 3.54
CA ILE A 104 1.85 -7.65 3.01
C ILE A 104 2.75 -7.53 1.78
N GLU A 105 3.84 -8.31 1.78
CA GLU A 105 4.66 -8.50 0.60
C GLU A 105 4.06 -9.61 -0.27
N THR A 106 3.92 -9.31 -1.58
CA THR A 106 3.46 -10.21 -2.62
C THR A 106 4.45 -10.21 -3.79
N ARG A 107 4.28 -11.07 -4.77
CA ARG A 107 5.18 -11.13 -5.93
C ARG A 107 4.94 -10.02 -6.94
N ASP A 108 3.67 -9.71 -7.19
CA ASP A 108 3.18 -8.78 -8.20
C ASP A 108 1.71 -8.40 -7.96
N ASP A 109 1.17 -7.51 -8.79
CA ASP A 109 -0.23 -7.07 -8.73
C ASP A 109 -1.24 -8.23 -8.84
N ALA A 110 -0.96 -9.24 -9.65
CA ALA A 110 -1.83 -10.40 -9.80
C ALA A 110 -1.88 -11.23 -8.51
N SER A 111 -0.74 -11.39 -7.84
CA SER A 111 -0.65 -12.06 -6.54
C SER A 111 -1.38 -11.28 -5.45
N ALA A 112 -1.28 -9.94 -5.44
CA ALA A 112 -2.02 -9.08 -4.52
C ALA A 112 -3.53 -9.19 -4.72
N ALA A 113 -3.99 -9.17 -5.98
CA ALA A 113 -5.40 -9.35 -6.32
C ALA A 113 -5.93 -10.75 -5.94
N SER A 114 -5.14 -11.81 -6.18
CA SER A 114 -5.47 -13.18 -5.75
C SER A 114 -5.58 -13.32 -4.24
N LEU A 115 -4.68 -12.68 -3.50
CA LEU A 115 -4.71 -12.66 -2.03
C LEU A 115 -6.02 -12.03 -1.52
N ARG A 116 -6.38 -10.86 -2.07
CA ARG A 116 -7.65 -10.18 -1.72
C ARG A 116 -8.85 -11.10 -2.00
N ALA A 117 -8.95 -11.63 -3.22
CA ALA A 117 -10.05 -12.50 -3.61
C ALA A 117 -10.15 -13.76 -2.73
N HIS A 118 -9.00 -14.31 -2.29
CA HIS A 118 -8.98 -15.44 -1.36
C HIS A 118 -9.58 -15.05 0.00
N LEU A 119 -9.17 -13.91 0.56
CA LEU A 119 -9.68 -13.44 1.86
C LEU A 119 -11.19 -13.13 1.80
N GLU A 120 -11.65 -12.51 0.72
CA GLU A 120 -13.08 -12.24 0.49
C GLU A 120 -13.89 -13.55 0.35
N ALA A 121 -13.33 -14.56 -0.32
CA ALA A 121 -13.96 -15.90 -0.44
C ALA A 121 -14.04 -16.63 0.91
N GLU A 122 -13.08 -16.40 1.82
CA GLU A 122 -13.10 -16.91 3.19
C GLU A 122 -14.03 -16.09 4.12
N GLY A 123 -14.71 -15.07 3.58
CA GLY A 123 -15.72 -14.28 4.28
C GLY A 123 -15.17 -13.07 5.05
N TYR A 124 -13.94 -12.66 4.77
CA TYR A 124 -13.40 -11.42 5.32
C TYR A 124 -13.87 -10.20 4.52
N GLU A 125 -14.19 -9.13 5.20
CA GLU A 125 -14.42 -7.82 4.61
C GLU A 125 -13.06 -7.11 4.48
N VAL A 126 -12.64 -6.82 3.23
CA VAL A 126 -11.28 -6.33 2.93
C VAL A 126 -11.34 -4.96 2.29
N ASP A 127 -10.77 -3.97 2.96
CA ASP A 127 -10.65 -2.60 2.49
C ASP A 127 -9.19 -2.21 2.20
N ASP A 128 -9.00 -1.22 1.32
CA ASP A 128 -7.68 -0.67 0.98
C ASP A 128 -7.25 0.48 1.90
N MET A 129 -8.19 1.07 2.63
CA MET A 129 -7.94 2.20 3.53
C MET A 129 -8.55 1.97 4.91
N PRO A 130 -7.87 2.41 5.99
CA PRO A 130 -8.46 2.44 7.32
C PRO A 130 -9.72 3.33 7.31
N ARG A 131 -10.86 2.80 7.74
CA ARG A 131 -12.13 3.55 7.83
C ARG A 131 -12.04 4.81 8.71
N ARG A 132 -11.01 4.91 9.56
CA ARG A 132 -10.70 6.10 10.37
C ARG A 132 -10.35 7.34 9.56
N MET A 133 -9.86 7.21 8.31
CA MET A 133 -9.53 8.35 7.46
C MET A 133 -10.77 8.98 6.83
N GLU A 134 -11.78 8.21 6.50
CA GLU A 134 -13.03 8.73 5.93
C GLU A 134 -13.76 9.70 6.87
N HIS A 135 -13.68 9.47 8.19
CA HIS A 135 -14.36 10.33 9.17
C HIS A 135 -13.63 11.67 9.44
N ARG A 136 -12.34 11.71 9.23
CA ARG A 136 -11.55 12.96 9.40
C ARG A 136 -11.78 13.92 8.25
N ASP A 137 -11.89 13.43 7.03
CA ASP A 137 -12.13 14.23 5.83
C ASP A 137 -13.58 14.78 5.79
N VAL A 138 -14.54 14.10 6.41
CA VAL A 138 -15.92 14.57 6.51
C VAL A 138 -16.04 15.73 7.52
N ILE A 139 -15.33 15.67 8.64
CA ILE A 139 -15.40 16.73 9.68
C ILE A 139 -14.72 18.01 9.20
N GLU A 140 -13.63 17.94 8.43
CA GLU A 140 -12.96 19.13 7.88
C GLU A 140 -13.75 19.81 6.77
N ARG A 141 -14.58 19.09 6.02
CA ARG A 141 -15.46 19.68 4.98
C ARG A 141 -16.67 20.40 5.56
N ASP A 142 -17.17 19.95 6.71
CA ASP A 142 -18.38 20.56 7.35
C ASP A 142 -18.03 21.80 8.20
N SER A 143 -16.77 21.94 8.64
CA SER A 143 -16.34 23.11 9.43
C SER A 143 -15.88 24.31 8.60
N GLY A 144 -15.82 24.19 7.26
CA GLY A 144 -15.39 25.25 6.33
C GLY A 144 -16.51 26.10 5.71
N GLY A 145 -17.77 25.88 6.09
CA GLY A 145 -18.94 26.53 5.49
C GLY A 145 -19.73 27.46 6.40
N SER A 146 -19.06 28.42 7.06
CA SER A 146 -19.74 29.55 7.71
C SER A 146 -18.79 30.73 7.91
N ALA A 147 -18.69 31.56 6.93
CA ALA A 147 -18.31 32.96 7.04
C ALA A 147 -18.96 33.75 5.90
#